data_631cc3ae1929909e41bc2b3d49b85fda
#
_entry.id   631cc3ae1929909e41bc2b3d49b85fda
#
_cell.length_a   1.000
_cell.length_b   1.000
_cell.length_c   1.000
_cell.angle_alpha   90.00
_cell.angle_beta   90.00
_cell.angle_gamma   90.00
#
_symmetry.space_group_name_H-M   'P 1'
#
loop_
_entity.id
_entity.type
_entity.pdbx_description
1 polymer ?
#
loop_
_entity_poly.entity_id
_entity_poly.type
_entity_poly.pdbx_seq_one_letter_code
_entity_poly.pdbx_strand_id
1 'polypeptide(L)'
;MPKYGEVIYCALLKTVAILICRKQEVQAAFNSIQNLCRIERYGCGALVHTNEELHGMNAIADVQSSQDLRNIPIDQVGIKDLRFPIRIQSQSGEQSTVARLTMTVFLPADQKGTHMSRFVALMEEQQAAFSAAELQRLTEKMLARLDSDAGKISASFPFFRTKTAPVSGIQSLLDYDVSLSCEIRNGAAKSSLHVVVPVTSLCPCSKEISQYGAHNQRSHVTVRLHTNAPIEIEEVLDWVEGQASCQLYGLLKRPDEKYVTERAYDNPKFVEDMVRDVATALIADGRIESFIVESENFESIHNHSAYAYIAYP
;
A
#
# COMPACT_ATOMS: atom_id res chain seq x y z
N MET A 1 -17.95 -14.26 47.62
CA MET A 1 -16.86 -13.89 46.72
C MET A 1 -17.51 -13.26 45.48
N PRO A 2 -17.41 -11.95 45.22
CA PRO A 2 -17.96 -11.34 44.03
C PRO A 2 -17.10 -11.71 42.82
N LYS A 3 -17.76 -12.00 41.70
CA LYS A 3 -17.13 -12.47 40.47
C LYS A 3 -16.29 -11.34 39.83
N TYR A 4 -15.10 -11.64 39.40
CA TYR A 4 -14.11 -10.74 38.79
C TYR A 4 -14.62 -9.93 37.59
N GLY A 5 -15.73 -10.29 36.98
CA GLY A 5 -16.34 -9.60 35.85
C GLY A 5 -17.00 -8.26 36.17
N GLU A 6 -17.54 -8.07 37.36
CA GLU A 6 -18.27 -6.82 37.70
C GLU A 6 -17.36 -5.65 38.05
N VAL A 7 -16.14 -5.94 38.53
CA VAL A 7 -15.15 -4.90 38.89
C VAL A 7 -14.56 -4.24 37.66
N ILE A 8 -14.34 -5.00 36.56
CA ILE A 8 -13.79 -4.48 35.29
C ILE A 8 -14.81 -3.60 34.57
N TYR A 9 -16.09 -3.99 34.62
CA TYR A 9 -17.17 -3.22 33.98
C TYR A 9 -17.38 -1.86 34.64
N CYS A 10 -17.28 -1.80 35.97
CA CYS A 10 -17.42 -0.57 36.75
C CYS A 10 -16.23 0.40 36.56
N ALA A 11 -15.01 -0.11 36.31
CA ALA A 11 -13.81 0.69 36.03
C ALA A 11 -13.89 1.30 34.60
N LEU A 12 -14.35 0.54 33.61
CA LEU A 12 -14.53 1.03 32.25
C LEU A 12 -15.60 2.11 32.13
N LEU A 13 -16.74 1.94 32.82
CA LEU A 13 -17.80 2.96 32.85
C LEU A 13 -17.35 4.26 33.55
N LYS A 14 -16.52 4.20 34.57
CA LYS A 14 -15.96 5.40 35.22
C LYS A 14 -14.98 6.13 34.30
N THR A 15 -14.16 5.42 33.54
CA THR A 15 -13.18 6.01 32.61
C THR A 15 -13.89 6.69 31.42
N VAL A 16 -14.94 6.08 30.88
CA VAL A 16 -15.75 6.66 29.80
C VAL A 16 -16.53 7.89 30.29
N ALA A 17 -17.09 7.84 31.52
CA ALA A 17 -17.79 8.98 32.11
C ALA A 17 -16.86 10.19 32.35
N ILE A 18 -15.60 9.97 32.76
CA ILE A 18 -14.60 11.03 32.95
C ILE A 18 -14.19 11.66 31.62
N LEU A 19 -14.09 10.87 30.54
CA LEU A 19 -13.80 11.36 29.20
C LEU A 19 -14.93 12.20 28.59
N ILE A 20 -16.18 11.83 28.87
CA ILE A 20 -17.37 12.57 28.41
C ILE A 20 -17.51 13.89 29.22
N CYS A 21 -17.27 13.86 30.54
CA CYS A 21 -17.28 15.08 31.36
C CYS A 21 -16.22 16.09 30.93
N ARG A 22 -14.98 15.65 30.65
CA ARG A 22 -13.94 16.55 30.13
C ARG A 22 -14.26 17.20 28.80
N LYS A 23 -14.97 16.47 27.91
CA LYS A 23 -15.41 17.04 26.63
C LYS A 23 -16.48 18.12 26.80
N GLN A 24 -17.38 17.97 27.77
CA GLN A 24 -18.40 18.97 28.08
C GLN A 24 -17.81 20.22 28.75
N GLU A 25 -16.81 20.07 29.64
CA GLU A 25 -16.12 21.20 30.27
C GLU A 25 -15.31 22.02 29.26
N VAL A 26 -14.65 21.38 28.31
CA VAL A 26 -13.93 22.06 27.21
C VAL A 26 -14.90 22.83 26.31
N GLN A 27 -16.06 22.29 26.01
CA GLN A 27 -17.08 22.97 25.19
C GLN A 27 -17.72 24.12 25.95
N ALA A 28 -17.95 23.99 27.24
CA ALA A 28 -18.45 25.07 28.09
C ALA A 28 -17.43 26.23 28.24
N ALA A 29 -16.15 25.89 28.36
CA ALA A 29 -15.05 26.88 28.36
C ALA A 29 -14.94 27.63 27.03
N PHE A 30 -15.07 26.91 25.91
CA PHE A 30 -15.04 27.51 24.57
C PHE A 30 -16.22 28.47 24.33
N ASN A 31 -17.42 28.09 24.76
CA ASN A 31 -18.61 28.93 24.68
C ASN A 31 -18.52 30.16 25.61
N SER A 32 -17.87 30.03 26.78
CA SER A 32 -17.63 31.16 27.70
C SER A 32 -16.63 32.15 27.13
N ILE A 33 -15.59 31.69 26.43
CA ILE A 33 -14.61 32.57 25.75
C ILE A 33 -15.29 33.31 24.58
N GLN A 34 -16.15 32.66 23.83
CA GLN A 34 -16.91 33.34 22.74
C GLN A 34 -17.88 34.39 23.28
N ASN A 35 -18.49 34.15 24.43
CA ASN A 35 -19.35 35.16 25.08
C ASN A 35 -18.59 36.33 25.68
N LEU A 36 -17.40 36.12 26.23
CA LEU A 36 -16.52 37.20 26.70
C LEU A 36 -16.06 38.11 25.56
N CYS A 37 -15.74 37.57 24.40
CA CYS A 37 -15.43 38.35 23.19
C CYS A 37 -16.65 39.13 22.63
N ARG A 38 -17.88 38.79 23.07
CA ARG A 38 -19.11 39.45 22.62
C ARG A 38 -19.54 40.64 23.54
N ILE A 39 -19.01 40.71 24.78
CA ILE A 39 -19.36 41.71 25.77
C ILE A 39 -18.48 42.95 25.68
N GLU A 40 -17.27 42.87 25.09
CA GLU A 40 -16.36 44.01 24.94
C GLU A 40 -16.70 44.98 23.78
N ARG A 41 -17.86 44.85 23.18
CA ARG A 41 -18.31 45.71 22.05
C ARG A 41 -19.16 46.93 22.44
N TYR A 42 -19.20 47.28 23.72
CA TYR A 42 -19.86 48.54 24.15
C TYR A 42 -18.96 49.33 25.13
N GLY A 43 -18.31 50.33 24.59
CA GLY A 43 -17.83 51.47 25.38
C GLY A 43 -16.32 51.68 25.45
N CYS A 44 -15.72 52.23 24.42
CA CYS A 44 -14.76 53.32 24.52
C CYS A 44 -14.56 53.95 23.14
N GLY A 45 -14.81 55.22 23.06
CA GLY A 45 -14.72 55.97 21.82
C GLY A 45 -13.28 56.26 21.41
N ALA A 46 -13.14 56.51 20.11
CA ALA A 46 -12.05 57.18 19.41
C ALA A 46 -10.71 56.42 19.31
N LEU A 47 -10.57 55.73 18.19
CA LEU A 47 -9.52 55.96 17.22
C LEU A 47 -9.84 55.11 16.00
N VAL A 48 -10.48 55.76 15.04
CA VAL A 48 -10.62 55.21 13.69
C VAL A 48 -9.23 55.26 13.08
N HIS A 49 -8.42 54.21 13.23
CA HIS A 49 -7.34 53.93 12.32
C HIS A 49 -7.96 53.37 11.05
N THR A 50 -7.87 54.15 10.00
CA THR A 50 -8.30 53.81 8.65
C THR A 50 -7.64 52.51 8.19
N ASN A 51 -8.41 51.72 7.47
CA ASN A 51 -8.03 50.42 6.89
C ASN A 51 -6.87 50.46 5.87
N GLU A 52 -6.04 51.47 5.89
CA GLU A 52 -4.93 51.64 4.95
C GLU A 52 -3.55 51.18 5.49
N GLU A 53 -3.42 50.89 6.79
CA GLU A 53 -2.12 50.44 7.35
C GLU A 53 -1.91 48.95 7.51
N LEU A 54 -2.89 48.09 7.11
CA LEU A 54 -2.75 46.66 7.12
C LEU A 54 -2.24 46.03 5.79
N HIS A 55 -1.86 46.87 4.82
CA HIS A 55 -1.30 46.45 3.53
C HIS A 55 0.23 46.31 3.53
N GLY A 56 0.87 46.35 4.68
CA GLY A 56 2.34 46.24 4.81
C GLY A 56 2.88 44.96 5.44
N MET A 57 2.06 43.90 5.65
CA MET A 57 2.63 42.58 5.89
C MET A 57 3.22 42.10 4.56
N ASN A 58 4.55 42.22 4.41
CA ASN A 58 5.28 41.64 3.29
C ASN A 58 4.78 40.21 3.07
N ALA A 59 4.06 39.98 1.98
CA ALA A 59 3.68 38.61 1.58
C ALA A 59 4.97 37.83 1.48
N ILE A 60 5.07 36.73 2.24
CA ILE A 60 6.22 35.82 2.18
C ILE A 60 6.33 35.37 0.72
N ALA A 61 7.47 35.67 0.09
CA ALA A 61 7.68 35.39 -1.32
C ALA A 61 7.59 33.87 -1.58
N ASP A 62 6.79 33.48 -2.55
CA ASP A 62 6.74 32.13 -3.04
C ASP A 62 7.97 31.82 -3.92
N VAL A 63 9.05 31.42 -3.27
CA VAL A 63 10.33 31.13 -3.94
C VAL A 63 10.23 29.91 -4.87
N GLN A 64 9.30 28.99 -4.61
CA GLN A 64 9.14 27.76 -5.41
C GLN A 64 8.56 28.05 -6.78
N SER A 65 7.69 29.03 -6.91
CA SER A 65 7.10 29.48 -8.17
C SER A 65 8.00 30.45 -8.96
N SER A 66 9.22 30.75 -8.46
CA SER A 66 10.15 31.62 -9.19
C SER A 66 10.79 30.89 -10.38
N GLN A 67 11.28 31.66 -11.35
CA GLN A 67 11.96 31.13 -12.53
C GLN A 67 13.33 30.51 -12.16
N ASP A 68 13.64 29.35 -12.77
CA ASP A 68 14.98 28.75 -12.71
C ASP A 68 15.79 29.10 -13.95
N LEU A 69 16.98 29.64 -13.74
CA LEU A 69 17.85 30.12 -14.83
C LEU A 69 18.74 29.02 -15.44
N ARG A 70 18.83 27.85 -14.80
CA ARG A 70 19.64 26.73 -15.28
C ARG A 70 19.02 26.01 -16.47
N ASN A 71 17.70 26.15 -16.64
CA ASN A 71 16.93 25.61 -17.74
C ASN A 71 17.10 24.07 -17.90
N ILE A 72 17.07 23.33 -16.79
CA ILE A 72 17.19 21.88 -16.75
C ILE A 72 15.89 21.31 -16.18
N PRO A 73 15.11 20.50 -16.94
CA PRO A 73 13.90 19.87 -16.41
C PRO A 73 14.24 18.77 -15.41
N ILE A 74 13.32 18.49 -14.47
CA ILE A 74 13.44 17.40 -13.51
C ILE A 74 12.37 16.36 -13.82
N ASP A 75 12.77 15.14 -14.16
CA ASP A 75 11.85 14.07 -14.55
C ASP A 75 10.90 13.67 -13.41
N GLN A 76 11.38 13.67 -12.16
CA GLN A 76 10.58 13.33 -11.00
C GLN A 76 11.01 14.16 -9.79
N VAL A 77 10.11 14.96 -9.25
CA VAL A 77 10.26 15.70 -8.01
C VAL A 77 9.03 15.53 -7.15
N GLY A 78 9.19 15.31 -5.86
CA GLY A 78 8.06 15.10 -4.95
C GLY A 78 8.48 14.50 -3.61
N ILE A 79 7.59 13.72 -3.01
CA ILE A 79 7.80 13.08 -1.70
C ILE A 79 8.00 11.57 -1.86
N LYS A 80 8.84 10.99 -1.00
CA LYS A 80 9.17 9.57 -0.99
C LYS A 80 9.06 9.03 0.43
N ASP A 81 8.67 7.75 0.54
CA ASP A 81 8.57 7.00 1.80
C ASP A 81 7.61 7.62 2.85
N LEU A 82 6.58 8.38 2.40
CA LEU A 82 5.51 8.82 3.28
C LEU A 82 4.74 7.60 3.79
N ARG A 83 4.75 7.34 5.09
CA ARG A 83 3.91 6.32 5.71
C ARG A 83 2.53 6.91 5.98
N PHE A 84 1.50 6.27 5.45
CA PHE A 84 0.13 6.73 5.59
C PHE A 84 -0.84 5.57 5.78
N PRO A 85 -1.81 5.65 6.71
CA PRO A 85 -2.85 4.64 6.86
C PRO A 85 -3.80 4.71 5.65
N ILE A 86 -4.03 3.57 5.02
CA ILE A 86 -4.92 3.46 3.86
C ILE A 86 -5.88 2.29 4.03
N ARG A 87 -6.94 2.29 3.23
CA ARG A 87 -7.80 1.12 3.00
C ARG A 87 -7.57 0.61 1.59
N ILE A 88 -7.52 -0.70 1.43
CA ILE A 88 -7.37 -1.37 0.15
C ILE A 88 -8.68 -2.08 -0.17
N GLN A 89 -9.16 -1.93 -1.41
CA GLN A 89 -10.25 -2.74 -1.93
C GLN A 89 -9.76 -4.16 -2.18
N SER A 90 -10.49 -5.17 -1.70
CA SER A 90 -10.21 -6.58 -1.92
C SER A 90 -11.49 -7.35 -2.21
N GLN A 91 -11.40 -8.61 -2.67
CA GLN A 91 -12.56 -9.47 -2.90
C GLN A 91 -13.36 -9.74 -1.61
N SER A 92 -12.71 -9.73 -0.46
CA SER A 92 -13.36 -9.92 0.85
C SER A 92 -13.88 -8.64 1.48
N GLY A 93 -13.78 -7.49 0.79
CA GLY A 93 -14.14 -6.17 1.28
C GLY A 93 -12.94 -5.25 1.49
N GLU A 94 -13.12 -4.17 2.24
CA GLU A 94 -12.03 -3.24 2.51
C GLU A 94 -11.11 -3.74 3.63
N GLN A 95 -9.80 -3.61 3.41
CA GLN A 95 -8.77 -3.95 4.39
C GLN A 95 -7.96 -2.70 4.74
N SER A 96 -7.78 -2.44 6.04
CA SER A 96 -6.91 -1.37 6.54
C SER A 96 -5.46 -1.84 6.61
N THR A 97 -4.54 -0.98 6.13
CA THR A 97 -3.10 -1.23 6.18
C THR A 97 -2.32 0.09 6.25
N VAL A 98 -0.99 0.01 6.34
CA VAL A 98 -0.12 1.18 6.27
C VAL A 98 0.71 1.11 4.99
N ALA A 99 0.52 2.08 4.11
CA ALA A 99 1.30 2.18 2.88
C ALA A 99 2.55 3.06 3.06
N ARG A 100 3.58 2.75 2.28
CA ARG A 100 4.68 3.66 1.94
C ARG A 100 4.36 4.27 0.60
N LEU A 101 4.16 5.58 0.57
CA LEU A 101 3.79 6.33 -0.62
C LEU A 101 5.01 7.05 -1.20
N THR A 102 5.15 6.98 -2.52
CA THR A 102 6.02 7.84 -3.30
C THR A 102 5.15 8.57 -4.31
N MET A 103 5.21 9.89 -4.29
CA MET A 103 4.37 10.76 -5.11
C MET A 103 5.26 11.80 -5.79
N THR A 104 5.31 11.80 -7.11
CA THR A 104 6.21 12.66 -7.89
C THR A 104 5.49 13.27 -9.07
N VAL A 105 5.95 14.43 -9.49
CA VAL A 105 5.54 15.11 -10.72
C VAL A 105 6.76 15.48 -11.55
N PHE A 106 6.55 15.71 -12.84
CA PHE A 106 7.52 16.32 -13.73
C PHE A 106 7.60 17.83 -13.43
N LEU A 107 8.79 18.40 -13.41
CA LEU A 107 9.03 19.83 -13.23
C LEU A 107 9.68 20.41 -14.49
N PRO A 108 9.02 21.38 -15.18
CA PRO A 108 9.58 22.05 -16.33
C PRO A 108 10.90 22.77 -16.03
N ALA A 109 11.70 22.99 -17.08
CA ALA A 109 13.04 23.53 -16.96
C ALA A 109 13.11 24.97 -16.41
N ASP A 110 12.05 25.74 -16.60
CA ASP A 110 11.92 27.15 -16.18
C ASP A 110 11.33 27.31 -14.77
N GLN A 111 10.84 26.23 -14.15
CA GLN A 111 10.31 26.26 -12.78
C GLN A 111 11.35 25.83 -11.76
N LYS A 112 11.46 26.60 -10.67
CA LYS A 112 12.45 26.37 -9.61
C LYS A 112 12.10 25.21 -8.69
N GLY A 113 10.82 24.96 -8.42
CA GLY A 113 10.41 23.92 -7.50
C GLY A 113 8.91 23.63 -7.50
N THR A 114 8.48 22.68 -6.68
CA THR A 114 7.09 22.35 -6.44
C THR A 114 6.75 22.34 -4.95
N HIS A 115 5.46 22.49 -4.61
CA HIS A 115 5.00 22.62 -3.23
C HIS A 115 4.80 21.25 -2.57
N MET A 116 5.76 20.78 -1.77
CA MET A 116 5.72 19.47 -1.11
C MET A 116 4.51 19.28 -0.20
N SER A 117 4.02 20.31 0.45
CA SER A 117 2.82 20.25 1.31
C SER A 117 1.55 19.87 0.56
N ARG A 118 1.47 20.15 -0.75
CA ARG A 118 0.30 19.83 -1.58
C ARG A 118 0.14 18.33 -1.77
N PHE A 119 1.24 17.55 -1.78
CA PHE A 119 1.18 16.08 -1.82
C PHE A 119 0.58 15.51 -0.54
N VAL A 120 1.01 16.00 0.62
CA VAL A 120 0.49 15.54 1.91
C VAL A 120 -0.97 15.93 2.07
N ALA A 121 -1.33 17.18 1.73
CA ALA A 121 -2.72 17.65 1.78
C ALA A 121 -3.65 16.82 0.89
N LEU A 122 -3.17 16.33 -0.27
CA LEU A 122 -3.93 15.44 -1.13
C LEU A 122 -4.26 14.11 -0.42
N MET A 123 -3.32 13.57 0.36
CA MET A 123 -3.54 12.32 1.10
C MET A 123 -4.47 12.50 2.30
N GLU A 124 -4.42 13.64 3.00
CA GLU A 124 -5.35 13.95 4.10
C GLU A 124 -6.81 14.05 3.64
N GLU A 125 -7.03 14.42 2.37
CA GLU A 125 -8.37 14.47 1.76
C GLU A 125 -8.85 13.11 1.23
N GLN A 126 -7.95 12.11 1.12
CA GLN A 126 -8.26 10.81 0.52
C GLN A 126 -9.10 9.95 1.47
N GLN A 127 -10.33 9.62 1.06
CA GLN A 127 -11.26 8.80 1.86
C GLN A 127 -11.63 7.47 1.20
N ALA A 128 -11.50 7.36 -0.12
CA ALA A 128 -11.83 6.12 -0.82
C ALA A 128 -10.74 5.04 -0.61
N ALA A 129 -11.17 3.77 -0.63
CA ALA A 129 -10.24 2.66 -0.59
C ALA A 129 -9.39 2.61 -1.88
N PHE A 130 -8.12 2.26 -1.75
CA PHE A 130 -7.19 2.17 -2.87
C PHE A 130 -7.55 0.97 -3.75
N SER A 131 -7.64 1.24 -5.03
CA SER A 131 -7.71 0.31 -6.15
C SER A 131 -6.93 0.90 -7.31
N ALA A 132 -6.73 0.18 -8.40
CA ALA A 132 -6.07 0.73 -9.60
C ALA A 132 -6.81 1.98 -10.13
N ALA A 133 -8.14 1.94 -10.19
CA ALA A 133 -8.97 3.06 -10.64
C ALA A 133 -8.90 4.27 -9.70
N GLU A 134 -8.90 4.02 -8.38
CA GLU A 134 -8.80 5.09 -7.39
C GLU A 134 -7.41 5.74 -7.42
N LEU A 135 -6.35 4.93 -7.58
CA LEU A 135 -4.99 5.44 -7.69
C LEU A 135 -4.80 6.30 -8.93
N GLN A 136 -5.44 5.94 -10.06
CA GLN A 136 -5.46 6.77 -11.26
C GLN A 136 -6.13 8.12 -10.98
N ARG A 137 -7.35 8.12 -10.39
CA ARG A 137 -8.05 9.36 -10.03
C ARG A 137 -7.22 10.24 -9.08
N LEU A 138 -6.54 9.63 -8.11
CA LEU A 138 -5.67 10.35 -7.18
C LEU A 138 -4.47 10.96 -7.90
N THR A 139 -3.91 10.25 -8.90
CA THR A 139 -2.82 10.78 -9.73
C THR A 139 -3.28 11.95 -10.58
N GLU A 140 -4.46 11.87 -11.20
CA GLU A 140 -5.06 12.98 -11.95
C GLU A 140 -5.28 14.23 -11.05
N LYS A 141 -5.82 14.03 -9.84
CA LYS A 141 -5.96 15.08 -8.83
C LYS A 141 -4.62 15.70 -8.43
N MET A 142 -3.59 14.87 -8.28
CA MET A 142 -2.24 15.33 -7.95
C MET A 142 -1.70 16.24 -9.05
N LEU A 143 -1.80 15.83 -10.31
CA LEU A 143 -1.33 16.61 -11.45
C LEU A 143 -2.04 17.95 -11.54
N ALA A 144 -3.36 17.97 -11.43
CA ALA A 144 -4.15 19.20 -11.44
C ALA A 144 -3.77 20.17 -10.29
N ARG A 145 -3.52 19.63 -9.06
CA ARG A 145 -3.16 20.42 -7.89
C ARG A 145 -1.74 21.04 -7.98
N LEU A 146 -0.84 20.35 -8.68
CA LEU A 146 0.56 20.72 -8.81
C LEU A 146 0.89 21.38 -10.14
N ASP A 147 -0.12 21.58 -11.01
CA ASP A 147 0.00 22.19 -12.32
C ASP A 147 1.10 21.49 -13.16
N SER A 148 0.99 20.16 -13.29
CA SER A 148 1.96 19.33 -14.01
C SER A 148 1.28 18.36 -14.96
N ASP A 149 1.90 18.12 -16.11
CA ASP A 149 1.38 17.24 -17.18
C ASP A 149 1.76 15.76 -16.99
N ALA A 150 2.72 15.48 -16.12
CA ALA A 150 3.19 14.13 -15.88
C ALA A 150 3.53 13.90 -14.39
N GLY A 151 3.24 12.69 -13.92
CA GLY A 151 3.58 12.30 -12.55
C GLY A 151 3.22 10.87 -12.25
N LYS A 152 3.62 10.44 -11.06
CA LYS A 152 3.46 9.07 -10.60
C LYS A 152 3.11 9.02 -9.13
N ILE A 153 2.17 8.15 -8.79
CA ILE A 153 1.93 7.70 -7.41
C ILE A 153 2.23 6.22 -7.32
N SER A 154 2.98 5.83 -6.29
CA SER A 154 3.25 4.43 -5.94
C SER A 154 2.94 4.22 -4.47
N ALA A 155 2.19 3.16 -4.16
CA ALA A 155 1.80 2.76 -2.81
C ALA A 155 2.26 1.32 -2.58
N SER A 156 3.16 1.09 -1.63
CA SER A 156 3.62 -0.25 -1.23
C SER A 156 3.13 -0.55 0.18
N PHE A 157 2.55 -1.74 0.37
CA PHE A 157 1.88 -2.10 1.63
C PHE A 157 1.82 -3.62 1.83
N PRO A 158 1.76 -4.11 3.07
CA PRO A 158 1.40 -5.49 3.35
C PRO A 158 -0.09 -5.69 3.10
N PHE A 159 -0.41 -6.72 2.33
CA PHE A 159 -1.77 -7.20 2.08
C PHE A 159 -1.97 -8.52 2.81
N PHE A 160 -3.11 -8.72 3.48
CA PHE A 160 -3.40 -9.92 4.24
C PHE A 160 -4.53 -10.72 3.62
N ARG A 161 -4.31 -12.04 3.45
CA ARG A 161 -5.32 -12.99 2.99
C ARG A 161 -5.59 -14.03 4.07
N THR A 162 -6.86 -14.33 4.32
CA THR A 162 -7.24 -15.47 5.15
C THR A 162 -6.96 -16.75 4.38
N LYS A 163 -6.09 -17.59 4.94
CA LYS A 163 -5.78 -18.94 4.43
C LYS A 163 -6.48 -19.96 5.27
N THR A 164 -7.08 -20.97 4.62
CA THR A 164 -7.72 -22.12 5.28
C THR A 164 -6.82 -23.32 5.13
N ALA A 165 -6.38 -23.91 6.24
CA ALA A 165 -5.53 -25.09 6.25
C ALA A 165 -6.24 -26.30 5.60
N PRO A 166 -5.53 -27.11 4.79
CA PRO A 166 -6.15 -28.02 3.81
C PRO A 166 -6.88 -29.22 4.43
N VAL A 167 -6.55 -29.63 5.65
CA VAL A 167 -7.13 -30.80 6.33
C VAL A 167 -7.95 -30.39 7.54
N SER A 168 -7.37 -29.58 8.42
CA SER A 168 -8.03 -29.17 9.67
C SER A 168 -9.08 -28.08 9.48
N GLY A 169 -9.04 -27.35 8.36
CA GLY A 169 -9.93 -26.22 8.10
C GLY A 169 -9.66 -24.99 8.97
N ILE A 170 -8.58 -24.98 9.76
CA ILE A 170 -8.26 -23.83 10.61
C ILE A 170 -7.86 -22.64 9.76
N GLN A 171 -8.35 -21.47 10.12
CA GLN A 171 -8.06 -20.23 9.42
C GLN A 171 -6.95 -19.42 10.08
N SER A 172 -6.14 -18.78 9.26
CA SER A 172 -5.08 -17.87 9.69
C SER A 172 -4.82 -16.82 8.62
N LEU A 173 -4.25 -15.68 9.02
CA LEU A 173 -3.79 -14.68 8.07
C LEU A 173 -2.40 -15.04 7.53
N LEU A 174 -2.19 -14.74 6.26
CA LEU A 174 -0.88 -14.73 5.60
C LEU A 174 -0.71 -13.37 4.93
N ASP A 175 0.47 -12.81 5.04
CA ASP A 175 0.84 -11.51 4.48
C ASP A 175 1.57 -11.64 3.15
N TYR A 176 1.39 -10.63 2.31
CA TYR A 176 2.00 -10.51 0.99
C TYR A 176 2.47 -9.07 0.78
N ASP A 177 3.64 -8.89 0.18
CA ASP A 177 4.12 -7.57 -0.19
C ASP A 177 3.49 -7.15 -1.52
N VAL A 178 2.73 -6.04 -1.49
CA VAL A 178 2.01 -5.53 -2.65
C VAL A 178 2.39 -4.08 -2.91
N SER A 179 2.51 -3.73 -4.20
CA SER A 179 2.62 -2.34 -4.62
C SER A 179 1.68 -2.05 -5.78
N LEU A 180 0.91 -0.98 -5.65
CA LEU A 180 0.12 -0.39 -6.73
C LEU A 180 0.81 0.88 -7.19
N SER A 181 0.88 1.11 -8.51
CA SER A 181 1.34 2.39 -9.03
C SER A 181 0.51 2.84 -10.23
N CYS A 182 0.39 4.16 -10.38
CA CYS A 182 -0.16 4.79 -11.57
C CYS A 182 0.78 5.91 -12.00
N GLU A 183 1.18 5.89 -13.25
CA GLU A 183 1.93 6.95 -13.93
C GLU A 183 1.06 7.55 -15.03
N ILE A 184 0.99 8.88 -15.05
CA ILE A 184 0.33 9.62 -16.12
C ILE A 184 1.37 10.47 -16.82
N ARG A 185 1.45 10.32 -18.15
CA ARG A 185 2.34 11.11 -19.01
C ARG A 185 1.65 11.37 -20.34
N ASN A 186 1.65 12.62 -20.80
CA ASN A 186 1.00 13.04 -22.05
C ASN A 186 -0.49 12.64 -22.11
N GLY A 187 -1.19 12.69 -20.98
CA GLY A 187 -2.60 12.30 -20.86
C GLY A 187 -2.87 10.79 -20.86
N ALA A 188 -1.87 9.95 -21.05
CA ALA A 188 -2.00 8.49 -20.98
C ALA A 188 -1.68 7.98 -19.57
N ALA A 189 -2.62 7.24 -18.96
CA ALA A 189 -2.43 6.59 -17.67
C ALA A 189 -1.91 5.17 -17.85
N LYS A 190 -0.89 4.79 -17.10
CA LYS A 190 -0.35 3.43 -17.04
C LYS A 190 -0.35 2.96 -15.58
N SER A 191 -1.18 1.98 -15.28
CA SER A 191 -1.24 1.33 -13.97
C SER A 191 -0.37 0.09 -13.91
N SER A 192 0.17 -0.21 -12.74
CA SER A 192 0.96 -1.42 -12.48
C SER A 192 0.60 -1.99 -11.13
N LEU A 193 0.38 -3.31 -11.10
CA LEU A 193 0.25 -4.12 -9.89
C LEU A 193 1.52 -4.97 -9.73
N HIS A 194 2.14 -4.93 -8.56
CA HIS A 194 3.31 -5.70 -8.19
C HIS A 194 3.01 -6.49 -6.92
N VAL A 195 3.20 -7.80 -6.96
CA VAL A 195 2.90 -8.71 -5.84
C VAL A 195 4.07 -9.66 -5.64
N VAL A 196 4.52 -9.83 -4.41
CA VAL A 196 5.48 -10.87 -4.00
C VAL A 196 4.71 -11.95 -3.28
N VAL A 197 4.74 -13.17 -3.83
CA VAL A 197 4.00 -14.32 -3.32
C VAL A 197 4.97 -15.36 -2.76
N PRO A 198 5.00 -15.56 -1.43
CA PRO A 198 5.82 -16.59 -0.82
C PRO A 198 5.17 -17.97 -1.02
N VAL A 199 5.95 -18.93 -1.52
CA VAL A 199 5.49 -20.30 -1.78
C VAL A 199 6.54 -21.33 -1.36
N THR A 200 6.21 -22.61 -1.42
CA THR A 200 7.18 -23.71 -1.28
C THR A 200 7.59 -24.22 -2.65
N SER A 201 8.89 -24.45 -2.86
CA SER A 201 9.44 -25.23 -3.96
C SER A 201 10.20 -26.45 -3.44
N LEU A 202 10.08 -27.57 -4.14
CA LEU A 202 10.80 -28.81 -3.86
C LEU A 202 11.64 -29.18 -5.08
N CYS A 203 12.92 -29.46 -4.87
CA CYS A 203 13.88 -29.72 -5.94
C CYS A 203 13.60 -31.06 -6.64
N PRO A 204 13.27 -31.06 -7.95
CA PRO A 204 13.08 -32.31 -8.71
C PRO A 204 14.35 -33.16 -8.77
N CYS A 205 15.52 -32.54 -8.93
CA CYS A 205 16.81 -33.22 -8.99
C CYS A 205 17.10 -34.01 -7.73
N SER A 206 16.96 -33.40 -6.56
CA SER A 206 17.22 -34.08 -5.28
C SER A 206 16.21 -35.20 -5.03
N LYS A 207 14.96 -35.05 -5.50
CA LYS A 207 13.94 -36.08 -5.44
C LYS A 207 14.32 -37.32 -6.24
N GLU A 208 14.92 -37.14 -7.44
CA GLU A 208 15.28 -38.23 -8.34
C GLU A 208 16.51 -39.00 -7.85
N ILE A 209 17.53 -38.32 -7.34
CA ILE A 209 18.82 -38.94 -7.01
C ILE A 209 18.91 -39.42 -5.56
N SER A 210 18.09 -38.91 -4.64
CA SER A 210 18.16 -39.24 -3.22
C SER A 210 17.26 -40.42 -2.83
N GLN A 211 17.78 -41.31 -1.98
CA GLN A 211 17.01 -42.41 -1.41
C GLN A 211 16.14 -41.98 -0.21
N TYR A 212 16.36 -40.80 0.36
CA TYR A 212 15.73 -40.36 1.61
C TYR A 212 14.84 -39.11 1.45
N GLY A 213 14.45 -38.77 0.23
CA GLY A 213 13.56 -37.65 -0.04
C GLY A 213 14.25 -36.54 -0.86
N ALA A 214 13.75 -35.33 -0.73
CA ALA A 214 14.24 -34.17 -1.46
C ALA A 214 14.30 -32.93 -0.56
N HIS A 215 15.26 -32.04 -0.82
CA HIS A 215 15.25 -30.76 -0.16
C HIS A 215 14.12 -29.87 -0.70
N ASN A 216 13.57 -29.06 0.16
CA ASN A 216 12.63 -28.02 -0.17
C ASN A 216 13.06 -26.69 0.47
N GLN A 217 12.49 -25.61 -0.02
CA GLN A 217 12.77 -24.26 0.45
C GLN A 217 11.57 -23.37 0.21
N ARG A 218 11.59 -22.21 0.85
CA ARG A 218 10.69 -21.12 0.50
C ARG A 218 11.18 -20.44 -0.78
N SER A 219 10.24 -20.02 -1.60
CA SER A 219 10.52 -19.21 -2.79
C SER A 219 9.67 -17.95 -2.74
N HIS A 220 10.21 -16.85 -3.22
CA HIS A 220 9.42 -15.67 -3.51
C HIS A 220 9.20 -15.56 -5.01
N VAL A 221 7.94 -15.61 -5.43
CA VAL A 221 7.55 -15.36 -6.80
C VAL A 221 7.02 -13.95 -6.89
N THR A 222 7.72 -13.12 -7.65
CA THR A 222 7.36 -11.73 -7.88
C THR A 222 6.68 -11.59 -9.22
N VAL A 223 5.48 -11.03 -9.23
CA VAL A 223 4.71 -10.73 -10.44
C VAL A 223 4.49 -9.24 -10.53
N ARG A 224 4.84 -8.65 -11.67
CA ARG A 224 4.52 -7.26 -12.01
C ARG A 224 3.69 -7.24 -13.29
N LEU A 225 2.49 -6.65 -13.21
CA LEU A 225 1.52 -6.60 -14.30
C LEU A 225 1.28 -5.18 -14.77
N HIS A 226 1.10 -5.05 -16.09
CA HIS A 226 0.38 -3.95 -16.72
C HIS A 226 -0.88 -4.51 -17.37
N THR A 227 -2.03 -3.89 -17.10
CA THR A 227 -3.33 -4.43 -17.48
C THR A 227 -4.20 -3.37 -18.15
N ASN A 228 -5.05 -3.81 -19.08
CA ASN A 228 -6.06 -2.99 -19.74
C ASN A 228 -7.44 -3.03 -19.06
N ALA A 229 -7.59 -3.90 -18.05
CA ALA A 229 -8.78 -4.02 -17.23
C ALA A 229 -8.39 -4.36 -15.78
N PRO A 230 -9.26 -4.11 -14.78
CA PRO A 230 -8.96 -4.40 -13.39
C PRO A 230 -8.64 -5.88 -13.15
N ILE A 231 -7.59 -6.12 -12.36
CA ILE A 231 -7.21 -7.43 -11.81
C ILE A 231 -7.08 -7.25 -10.29
N GLU A 232 -7.72 -8.12 -9.55
CA GLU A 232 -7.66 -8.11 -8.09
C GLU A 232 -6.34 -8.75 -7.60
N ILE A 233 -5.88 -8.32 -6.44
CA ILE A 233 -4.65 -8.86 -5.82
C ILE A 233 -4.78 -10.37 -5.64
N GLU A 234 -5.94 -10.83 -5.17
CA GLU A 234 -6.22 -12.24 -4.90
C GLU A 234 -6.14 -13.13 -6.14
N GLU A 235 -6.47 -12.61 -7.33
CA GLU A 235 -6.33 -13.35 -8.60
C GLU A 235 -4.85 -13.65 -8.88
N VAL A 236 -3.96 -12.67 -8.64
CA VAL A 236 -2.51 -12.87 -8.80
C VAL A 236 -1.97 -13.89 -7.80
N LEU A 237 -2.45 -13.84 -6.54
CA LEU A 237 -2.09 -14.82 -5.52
C LEU A 237 -2.50 -16.23 -5.96
N ASP A 238 -3.72 -16.40 -6.49
CA ASP A 238 -4.24 -17.69 -6.93
C ASP A 238 -3.46 -18.25 -8.13
N TRP A 239 -3.09 -17.42 -9.10
CA TRP A 239 -2.27 -17.85 -10.23
C TRP A 239 -0.90 -18.37 -9.77
N VAL A 240 -0.22 -17.65 -8.89
CA VAL A 240 1.11 -18.04 -8.43
C VAL A 240 1.05 -19.26 -7.50
N GLU A 241 0.18 -19.22 -6.48
CA GLU A 241 0.05 -20.32 -5.51
C GLU A 241 -0.40 -21.63 -6.19
N GLY A 242 -1.20 -21.52 -7.24
CA GLY A 242 -1.65 -22.68 -8.04
C GLY A 242 -0.52 -23.38 -8.79
N GLN A 243 0.57 -22.67 -9.14
CA GLN A 243 1.71 -23.23 -9.87
C GLN A 243 2.84 -23.72 -8.95
N ALA A 244 2.83 -23.36 -7.66
CA ALA A 244 3.88 -23.74 -6.72
C ALA A 244 3.86 -25.24 -6.36
N SER A 245 4.98 -25.78 -5.85
CA SER A 245 4.99 -27.13 -5.27
C SER A 245 3.96 -27.26 -4.16
N CYS A 246 3.86 -26.24 -3.30
CA CYS A 246 2.76 -26.05 -2.35
C CYS A 246 2.67 -24.57 -1.97
N GLN A 247 1.47 -24.09 -1.67
CA GLN A 247 1.23 -22.79 -1.07
C GLN A 247 1.60 -22.79 0.42
N LEU A 248 1.80 -21.59 0.99
CA LEU A 248 2.07 -21.41 2.42
C LEU A 248 0.80 -21.12 3.22
N TYR A 249 0.89 -21.37 4.52
CA TYR A 249 -0.19 -21.13 5.49
C TYR A 249 0.41 -20.54 6.78
N GLY A 250 -0.29 -19.59 7.40
CA GLY A 250 0.14 -18.99 8.66
C GLY A 250 0.01 -19.93 9.87
N LEU A 251 -0.92 -20.91 9.81
CA LEU A 251 -1.16 -21.89 10.88
C LEU A 251 -1.51 -23.25 10.30
N LEU A 252 -0.81 -24.29 10.76
CA LEU A 252 -1.04 -25.69 10.39
C LEU A 252 -1.15 -26.55 11.64
N LYS A 253 -1.94 -27.62 11.56
CA LYS A 253 -1.96 -28.74 12.51
C LYS A 253 -1.18 -29.92 11.90
N ARG A 254 -0.85 -30.95 12.70
CA ARG A 254 -0.09 -32.13 12.24
C ARG A 254 -0.65 -32.77 10.95
N PRO A 255 -1.98 -32.96 10.78
CA PRO A 255 -2.52 -33.48 9.53
C PRO A 255 -2.27 -32.56 8.33
N ASP A 256 -2.29 -31.24 8.55
CA ASP A 256 -1.99 -30.24 7.53
C ASP A 256 -0.51 -30.27 7.15
N GLU A 257 0.40 -30.38 8.14
CA GLU A 257 1.86 -30.52 7.90
C GLU A 257 2.15 -31.75 7.03
N LYS A 258 1.50 -32.89 7.32
CA LYS A 258 1.58 -34.09 6.49
C LYS A 258 1.16 -33.79 5.06
N TYR A 259 -0.02 -33.19 4.89
CA TYR A 259 -0.58 -32.86 3.58
C TYR A 259 0.34 -31.95 2.76
N VAL A 260 0.81 -30.83 3.33
CA VAL A 260 1.64 -29.86 2.59
C VAL A 260 3.01 -30.45 2.23
N THR A 261 3.56 -31.32 3.11
CA THR A 261 4.81 -32.04 2.84
C THR A 261 4.65 -33.02 1.66
N GLU A 262 3.61 -33.86 1.67
CA GLU A 262 3.32 -34.81 0.62
C GLU A 262 2.97 -34.11 -0.70
N ARG A 263 2.14 -33.08 -0.66
CA ARG A 263 1.79 -32.31 -1.85
C ARG A 263 3.01 -31.65 -2.50
N ALA A 264 3.91 -31.06 -1.71
CA ALA A 264 5.13 -30.48 -2.26
C ALA A 264 6.02 -31.56 -2.88
N TYR A 265 6.12 -32.71 -2.24
CA TYR A 265 6.90 -33.85 -2.74
C TYR A 265 6.34 -34.40 -4.05
N ASP A 266 5.03 -34.48 -4.20
CA ASP A 266 4.36 -34.97 -5.41
C ASP A 266 4.38 -33.96 -6.55
N ASN A 267 4.65 -32.68 -6.26
CA ASN A 267 4.66 -31.58 -7.22
C ASN A 267 6.02 -30.81 -7.25
N PRO A 268 7.14 -31.50 -7.57
CA PRO A 268 8.45 -30.84 -7.60
C PRO A 268 8.54 -29.82 -8.73
N LYS A 269 9.23 -28.70 -8.51
CA LYS A 269 9.38 -27.59 -9.46
C LYS A 269 10.81 -27.04 -9.42
N PHE A 270 11.44 -26.92 -10.58
CA PHE A 270 12.62 -26.07 -10.76
C PHE A 270 12.20 -24.60 -10.73
N VAL A 271 13.15 -23.70 -10.49
CA VAL A 271 12.91 -22.28 -10.56
C VAL A 271 12.44 -21.84 -11.95
N GLU A 272 12.96 -22.50 -13.00
CA GLU A 272 12.57 -22.33 -14.40
C GLU A 272 11.14 -22.76 -14.68
N ASP A 273 10.70 -23.87 -14.09
CA ASP A 273 9.33 -24.36 -14.23
C ASP A 273 8.36 -23.39 -13.59
N MET A 274 8.70 -22.87 -12.40
CA MET A 274 7.87 -21.90 -11.67
C MET A 274 7.57 -20.67 -12.52
N VAL A 275 8.59 -20.03 -13.10
CA VAL A 275 8.37 -18.81 -13.90
C VAL A 275 7.65 -19.10 -15.21
N ARG A 276 7.85 -20.29 -15.85
CA ARG A 276 7.15 -20.68 -17.07
C ARG A 276 5.67 -20.98 -16.81
N ASP A 277 5.36 -21.71 -15.73
CA ASP A 277 3.99 -22.08 -15.40
C ASP A 277 3.18 -20.85 -15.01
N VAL A 278 3.74 -19.93 -14.20
CA VAL A 278 3.11 -18.65 -13.87
C VAL A 278 2.93 -17.81 -15.13
N ALA A 279 3.97 -17.67 -15.98
CA ALA A 279 3.86 -16.93 -17.24
C ALA A 279 2.76 -17.50 -18.13
N THR A 280 2.63 -18.83 -18.23
CA THR A 280 1.56 -19.50 -19.00
C THR A 280 0.18 -19.12 -18.49
N ALA A 281 -0.01 -19.10 -17.16
CA ALA A 281 -1.27 -18.68 -16.56
C ALA A 281 -1.60 -17.20 -16.85
N LEU A 282 -0.58 -16.31 -16.80
CA LEU A 282 -0.76 -14.89 -17.09
C LEU A 282 -1.07 -14.63 -18.57
N ILE A 283 -0.42 -15.33 -19.51
CA ILE A 283 -0.67 -15.18 -20.95
C ILE A 283 -2.11 -15.58 -21.33
N ALA A 284 -2.70 -16.51 -20.58
CA ALA A 284 -4.07 -16.94 -20.81
C ALA A 284 -5.14 -15.89 -20.45
N ASP A 285 -4.79 -14.86 -19.70
CA ASP A 285 -5.71 -13.78 -19.31
C ASP A 285 -5.58 -12.57 -20.24
N GLY A 286 -6.58 -12.35 -21.08
CA GLY A 286 -6.60 -11.25 -22.07
C GLY A 286 -6.63 -9.83 -21.48
N ARG A 287 -6.74 -9.67 -20.16
CA ARG A 287 -6.63 -8.38 -19.47
C ARG A 287 -5.19 -7.93 -19.27
N ILE A 288 -4.23 -8.85 -19.41
CA ILE A 288 -2.80 -8.58 -19.16
C ILE A 288 -2.15 -8.13 -20.48
N GLU A 289 -1.61 -6.92 -20.48
CA GLU A 289 -0.90 -6.36 -21.63
C GLU A 289 0.58 -6.77 -21.64
N SER A 290 1.21 -6.69 -20.48
CA SER A 290 2.61 -7.05 -20.31
C SER A 290 2.87 -7.45 -18.85
N PHE A 291 3.88 -8.29 -18.64
CA PHE A 291 4.25 -8.70 -17.30
C PHE A 291 5.73 -9.01 -17.14
N ILE A 292 6.15 -9.02 -15.88
CA ILE A 292 7.42 -9.59 -15.42
C ILE A 292 7.08 -10.64 -14.37
N VAL A 293 7.69 -11.82 -14.48
CA VAL A 293 7.67 -12.88 -13.47
C VAL A 293 9.12 -13.17 -13.07
N GLU A 294 9.39 -13.11 -11.78
CA GLU A 294 10.67 -13.48 -11.18
C GLU A 294 10.41 -14.55 -10.11
N SER A 295 11.29 -15.52 -10.00
CA SER A 295 11.29 -16.47 -8.87
C SER A 295 12.67 -16.53 -8.25
N GLU A 296 12.73 -16.37 -6.93
CA GLU A 296 13.92 -16.56 -6.11
C GLU A 296 13.67 -17.71 -5.13
N ASN A 297 14.41 -18.80 -5.29
CA ASN A 297 14.38 -19.94 -4.39
C ASN A 297 15.48 -19.78 -3.34
N PHE A 298 15.13 -19.69 -2.06
CA PHE A 298 16.08 -19.62 -0.94
C PHE A 298 16.64 -21.02 -0.65
N GLU A 299 17.62 -21.44 -1.45
CA GLU A 299 18.15 -22.79 -1.46
C GLU A 299 18.58 -23.26 -0.07
N SER A 300 18.03 -24.41 0.39
CA SER A 300 18.30 -24.90 1.74
C SER A 300 19.66 -25.60 1.90
N ILE A 301 20.29 -25.99 0.79
CA ILE A 301 21.59 -26.70 0.77
C ILE A 301 22.72 -25.87 0.16
N HIS A 302 22.45 -24.64 -0.30
CA HIS A 302 23.41 -23.71 -0.89
C HIS A 302 23.39 -22.37 -0.15
N ASN A 303 24.53 -21.66 -0.19
CA ASN A 303 24.64 -20.32 0.39
C ASN A 303 24.33 -19.20 -0.63
N HIS A 304 23.50 -19.49 -1.63
CA HIS A 304 22.97 -18.58 -2.63
C HIS A 304 21.56 -19.01 -3.00
N SER A 305 20.79 -18.11 -3.58
CA SER A 305 19.48 -18.41 -4.14
C SER A 305 19.58 -18.85 -5.59
N ALA A 306 18.68 -19.73 -6.04
CA ALA A 306 18.43 -19.94 -7.46
C ALA A 306 17.42 -18.88 -7.94
N TYR A 307 17.61 -18.37 -9.17
CA TYR A 307 16.83 -17.26 -9.69
C TYR A 307 16.47 -17.46 -11.17
N ALA A 308 15.24 -17.14 -11.51
CA ALA A 308 14.75 -17.10 -12.89
C ALA A 308 13.86 -15.87 -13.13
N TYR A 309 13.86 -15.40 -14.37
CA TYR A 309 13.17 -14.18 -14.79
C TYR A 309 12.58 -14.35 -16.18
N ILE A 310 11.33 -13.89 -16.35
CA ILE A 310 10.65 -13.75 -17.66
C ILE A 310 10.04 -12.35 -17.74
N ALA A 311 10.32 -11.64 -18.85
CA ALA A 311 9.56 -10.45 -19.26
C ALA A 311 8.76 -10.80 -20.52
N TYR A 312 7.48 -10.46 -20.51
CA TYR A 312 6.56 -10.61 -21.64
C TYR A 312 6.07 -9.22 -22.04
N PRO A 313 6.22 -8.85 -23.35
CA PRO A 313 5.89 -7.52 -23.88
C PRO A 313 4.42 -7.25 -23.91
#